data_cc91fa8064a63964c6e194c0b8fcd4c1
#
_entry.id   cc91fa8064a63964c6e194c0b8fcd4c1
#
_cell.length_a   1.000
_cell.length_b   1.000
_cell.length_c   1.000
_cell.angle_alpha   90.00
_cell.angle_beta   90.00
_cell.angle_gamma   90.00
#
_symmetry.space_group_name_H-M   'P 1'
#
loop_
_entity.id
_entity.type
_entity.pdbx_description
1 polymer ?
#
loop_
_entity_poly.entity_id
_entity_poly.type
_entity_poly.pdbx_seq_one_letter_code
_entity_poly.pdbx_strand_id
1 'polypeptide(L)'
;MSTEAEIKKLAPWFHNIHLPDGNTTAPDHFLGDFPKFKWDKIKNDIPEDLEGWKVLDIGCNAGFYSLELAKRGADVLAIDLDEHYLKQAKWTAKQFGLDDKIRFEQMQVYDLAHTEEQFDLIWFMGVFYHLRYPMLAMDILSQKVKKMMVFQTLSLPGQEEMGIPEDVEFHKREIMQEKAWPKMAFIEHKLAGDPTNWWAPNHQGILSMLRSCGLKVTSMPEDETYVAHKDPGLQSSLDTWNYSEYLSAVGKDWKEEVDKKTRKD
;
A
#
# COMPACT_ATOMS: atom_id res chain seq x y z
N MET A 1 33.46 -3.33 11.82
CA MET A 1 33.33 -3.93 10.49
C MET A 1 33.12 -2.80 9.50
N SER A 2 33.64 -2.85 8.27
CA SER A 2 33.38 -1.77 7.30
C SER A 2 31.94 -1.83 6.81
N THR A 3 31.39 -0.70 6.34
CA THR A 3 30.03 -0.64 5.74
C THR A 3 29.87 -1.64 4.60
N GLU A 4 30.88 -1.74 3.72
CA GLU A 4 30.90 -2.73 2.62
C GLU A 4 30.77 -4.19 3.12
N ALA A 5 31.44 -4.53 4.22
CA ALA A 5 31.37 -5.88 4.79
C ALA A 5 29.97 -6.18 5.35
N GLU A 6 29.32 -5.20 5.97
CA GLU A 6 27.93 -5.35 6.45
C GLU A 6 26.93 -5.43 5.28
N ILE A 7 27.11 -4.63 4.21
CA ILE A 7 26.28 -4.73 3.00
C ILE A 7 26.38 -6.15 2.41
N LYS A 8 27.59 -6.70 2.27
CA LYS A 8 27.79 -8.07 1.76
C LYS A 8 27.16 -9.13 2.67
N LYS A 9 27.24 -8.97 3.99
CA LYS A 9 26.66 -9.89 4.97
C LYS A 9 25.14 -9.89 4.94
N LEU A 10 24.53 -8.74 4.65
CA LEU A 10 23.08 -8.55 4.56
C LEU A 10 22.51 -8.81 3.14
N ALA A 11 23.33 -9.20 2.17
CA ALA A 11 22.86 -9.55 0.83
C ALA A 11 21.96 -10.81 0.84
N PRO A 12 21.08 -10.99 -0.17
CA PRO A 12 20.86 -10.12 -1.33
C PRO A 12 19.99 -8.89 -1.00
N TRP A 13 20.23 -7.78 -1.70
CA TRP A 13 19.45 -6.55 -1.57
C TRP A 13 18.53 -6.37 -2.76
N PHE A 14 17.28 -5.95 -2.47
CA PHE A 14 16.33 -5.55 -3.51
C PHE A 14 16.23 -4.03 -3.65
N HIS A 15 16.38 -3.27 -2.58
CA HIS A 15 16.47 -1.81 -2.65
C HIS A 15 17.92 -1.35 -2.80
N ASN A 16 18.19 -0.46 -3.76
CA ASN A 16 19.44 0.26 -3.83
C ASN A 16 19.34 1.53 -2.97
N ILE A 17 19.99 1.51 -1.80
CA ILE A 17 19.98 2.61 -0.84
C ILE A 17 21.36 3.29 -0.86
N HIS A 18 21.35 4.61 -1.11
CA HIS A 18 22.56 5.44 -1.08
C HIS A 18 22.84 5.84 0.37
N LEU A 19 23.87 5.27 0.95
CA LEU A 19 24.25 5.49 2.35
C LEU A 19 25.00 6.80 2.54
N PRO A 20 25.00 7.39 3.77
CA PRO A 20 25.68 8.66 4.05
C PRO A 20 27.19 8.66 3.80
N ASP A 21 27.85 7.50 3.85
CA ASP A 21 29.29 7.32 3.60
C ASP A 21 29.64 7.14 2.11
N GLY A 22 28.63 7.23 1.21
CA GLY A 22 28.80 7.09 -0.24
C GLY A 22 28.68 5.67 -0.78
N ASN A 23 28.53 4.64 0.09
CA ASN A 23 28.26 3.29 -0.34
C ASN A 23 26.80 3.14 -0.82
N THR A 24 26.55 2.12 -1.65
CA THR A 24 25.20 1.75 -2.11
C THR A 24 24.96 0.27 -1.87
N THR A 25 23.71 -0.12 -1.60
CA THR A 25 23.38 -1.49 -1.21
C THR A 25 23.20 -2.44 -2.40
N ALA A 26 22.71 -1.95 -3.54
CA ALA A 26 22.44 -2.73 -4.76
C ALA A 26 22.76 -1.92 -6.03
N PRO A 27 24.04 -1.55 -6.28
CA PRO A 27 24.42 -0.68 -7.41
C PRO A 27 24.08 -1.30 -8.77
N ASP A 28 24.12 -2.64 -8.88
CA ASP A 28 23.85 -3.38 -10.12
C ASP A 28 22.41 -3.91 -10.19
N HIS A 29 21.45 -3.23 -9.53
CA HIS A 29 20.06 -3.66 -9.54
C HIS A 29 19.48 -3.63 -10.96
N PHE A 30 18.78 -4.69 -11.35
CA PHE A 30 18.26 -4.87 -12.72
C PHE A 30 17.24 -3.80 -13.18
N LEU A 31 16.60 -3.10 -12.22
CA LEU A 31 15.73 -1.94 -12.46
C LEU A 31 16.48 -0.60 -12.37
N GLY A 32 17.82 -0.60 -12.29
CA GLY A 32 18.60 0.61 -12.08
C GLY A 32 18.56 1.10 -10.63
N ASP A 33 18.49 2.42 -10.42
CA ASP A 33 18.48 3.02 -9.07
C ASP A 33 17.09 2.89 -8.40
N PHE A 34 16.69 1.63 -8.18
CA PHE A 34 15.40 1.29 -7.57
C PHE A 34 15.53 1.23 -6.03
N PRO A 35 14.59 1.84 -5.28
CA PRO A 35 13.36 2.51 -5.73
C PRO A 35 13.44 4.04 -5.82
N LYS A 36 14.65 4.62 -5.78
CA LYS A 36 14.84 6.07 -5.78
C LYS A 36 14.17 6.77 -6.97
N PHE A 37 14.25 6.20 -8.17
CA PHE A 37 13.63 6.82 -9.35
C PHE A 37 12.10 6.92 -9.24
N LYS A 38 11.46 5.97 -8.52
CA LYS A 38 10.02 6.05 -8.22
C LYS A 38 9.72 7.14 -7.19
N TRP A 39 10.52 7.19 -6.12
CA TRP A 39 10.41 8.24 -5.12
C TRP A 39 10.53 9.64 -5.74
N ASP A 40 11.48 9.84 -6.66
CA ASP A 40 11.70 11.14 -7.32
C ASP A 40 10.48 11.61 -8.12
N LYS A 41 9.63 10.71 -8.59
CA LYS A 41 8.35 11.04 -9.26
C LYS A 41 7.24 11.37 -8.27
N ILE A 42 7.19 10.65 -7.14
CA ILE A 42 6.06 10.70 -6.19
C ILE A 42 6.24 11.79 -5.11
N LYS A 43 7.47 12.09 -4.74
CA LYS A 43 7.82 12.90 -3.56
C LYS A 43 7.18 14.30 -3.51
N ASN A 44 6.78 14.86 -4.66
CA ASN A 44 6.13 16.17 -4.74
C ASN A 44 4.59 16.09 -4.61
N ASP A 45 4.01 14.90 -4.64
CA ASP A 45 2.57 14.66 -4.48
C ASP A 45 2.18 14.40 -3.02
N ILE A 46 3.15 14.37 -2.12
CA ILE A 46 2.96 14.28 -0.67
C ILE A 46 3.61 15.49 0.01
N PRO A 47 3.16 15.88 1.23
CA PRO A 47 3.75 17.00 1.95
C PRO A 47 5.28 16.83 2.14
N GLU A 48 6.00 17.94 1.98
CA GLU A 48 7.45 17.96 2.22
C GLU A 48 7.77 17.84 3.71
N ASP A 49 6.95 18.45 4.57
CA ASP A 49 7.03 18.36 6.03
C ASP A 49 5.96 17.38 6.54
N LEU A 50 6.41 16.33 7.20
CA LEU A 50 5.59 15.29 7.84
C LEU A 50 5.81 15.26 9.36
N GLU A 51 6.34 16.33 9.96
CA GLU A 51 6.53 16.38 11.42
C GLU A 51 5.19 16.17 12.14
N GLY A 52 5.19 15.24 13.10
CA GLY A 52 4.00 14.82 13.84
C GLY A 52 3.02 13.92 13.07
N TRP A 53 3.32 13.55 11.82
CA TRP A 53 2.52 12.56 11.10
C TRP A 53 2.92 11.15 11.50
N LYS A 54 1.91 10.32 11.71
CA LYS A 54 2.07 8.86 11.79
C LYS A 54 1.94 8.28 10.39
N VAL A 55 2.94 7.53 9.97
CA VAL A 55 2.99 6.93 8.64
C VAL A 55 3.11 5.41 8.76
N LEU A 56 2.36 4.68 7.94
CA LEU A 56 2.47 3.23 7.78
C LEU A 56 3.12 2.92 6.43
N ASP A 57 4.22 2.19 6.43
CA ASP A 57 4.88 1.65 5.23
C ASP A 57 4.70 0.13 5.19
N ILE A 58 3.95 -0.36 4.19
CA ILE A 58 3.55 -1.76 4.06
C ILE A 58 4.39 -2.45 3.00
N GLY A 59 5.04 -3.57 3.39
CA GLY A 59 6.02 -4.25 2.55
C GLY A 59 7.27 -3.40 2.40
N CYS A 60 7.79 -2.91 3.52
CA CYS A 60 8.85 -1.90 3.55
C CYS A 60 10.18 -2.38 2.96
N ASN A 61 10.37 -3.69 2.76
CA ASN A 61 11.61 -4.28 2.26
C ASN A 61 12.82 -3.77 3.06
N ALA A 62 13.90 -3.32 2.42
CA ALA A 62 15.07 -2.74 3.08
C ALA A 62 14.86 -1.31 3.62
N GLY A 63 13.62 -0.79 3.64
CA GLY A 63 13.23 0.44 4.33
C GLY A 63 13.46 1.73 3.54
N PHE A 64 13.62 1.70 2.22
CA PHE A 64 13.91 2.91 1.45
C PHE A 64 12.82 3.99 1.64
N TYR A 65 11.54 3.65 1.45
CA TYR A 65 10.46 4.64 1.61
C TYR A 65 10.28 5.06 3.06
N SER A 66 10.42 4.12 4.00
CA SER A 66 10.42 4.44 5.43
C SER A 66 11.46 5.49 5.79
N LEU A 67 12.69 5.38 5.23
CA LEU A 67 13.76 6.35 5.43
C LEU A 67 13.42 7.73 4.84
N GLU A 68 12.91 7.76 3.60
CA GLU A 68 12.57 9.02 2.94
C GLU A 68 11.41 9.75 3.64
N LEU A 69 10.44 9.02 4.18
CA LEU A 69 9.33 9.57 4.97
C LEU A 69 9.82 10.07 6.34
N ALA A 70 10.69 9.31 7.02
CA ALA A 70 11.28 9.72 8.29
C ALA A 70 12.20 10.94 8.15
N LYS A 71 12.93 11.09 7.04
CA LYS A 71 13.72 12.31 6.72
C LYS A 71 12.84 13.56 6.62
N ARG A 72 11.55 13.41 6.33
CA ARG A 72 10.56 14.49 6.32
C ARG A 72 9.92 14.74 7.70
N GLY A 73 10.36 14.05 8.75
CA GLY A 73 9.90 14.23 10.12
C GLY A 73 8.86 13.21 10.59
N ALA A 74 8.38 12.32 9.73
CA ALA A 74 7.36 11.34 10.09
C ALA A 74 7.81 10.34 11.17
N ASP A 75 6.86 9.93 12.03
CA ASP A 75 6.99 8.75 12.86
C ASP A 75 6.43 7.54 12.06
N VAL A 76 7.31 6.62 11.68
CA VAL A 76 6.97 5.55 10.72
C VAL A 76 6.81 4.21 11.43
N LEU A 77 5.68 3.52 11.19
CA LEU A 77 5.57 2.07 11.36
C LEU A 77 5.84 1.42 10.01
N ALA A 78 6.90 0.63 9.94
CA ALA A 78 7.31 -0.10 8.75
C ALA A 78 7.09 -1.60 8.98
N ILE A 79 6.25 -2.23 8.15
CA ILE A 79 5.93 -3.65 8.29
C ILE A 79 6.38 -4.44 7.06
N ASP A 80 6.90 -5.63 7.30
CA ASP A 80 7.22 -6.62 6.28
C ASP A 80 7.04 -8.03 6.86
N LEU A 81 6.77 -9.01 6.02
CA LEU A 81 6.71 -10.40 6.46
C LEU A 81 8.08 -11.07 6.49
N ASP A 82 9.06 -10.55 5.74
CA ASP A 82 10.39 -11.13 5.62
C ASP A 82 11.36 -10.52 6.63
N GLU A 83 11.78 -11.35 7.59
CA GLU A 83 12.73 -10.95 8.62
C GLU A 83 14.09 -10.52 8.03
N HIS A 84 14.47 -11.05 6.86
CA HIS A 84 15.70 -10.65 6.18
C HIS A 84 15.64 -9.19 5.76
N TYR A 85 14.55 -8.76 5.12
CA TYR A 85 14.34 -7.36 4.76
C TYR A 85 14.27 -6.44 5.97
N LEU A 86 13.60 -6.87 7.03
CA LEU A 86 13.56 -6.10 8.28
C LEU A 86 14.94 -5.93 8.94
N LYS A 87 15.83 -6.93 8.83
CA LYS A 87 17.23 -6.78 9.28
C LYS A 87 17.98 -5.74 8.46
N GLN A 88 17.80 -5.75 7.14
CA GLN A 88 18.34 -4.71 6.24
C GLN A 88 17.81 -3.33 6.61
N ALA A 89 16.48 -3.19 6.75
CA ALA A 89 15.83 -1.92 7.08
C ALA A 89 16.27 -1.34 8.43
N LYS A 90 16.35 -2.18 9.47
CA LYS A 90 16.89 -1.77 10.78
C LYS A 90 18.35 -1.33 10.71
N TRP A 91 19.14 -2.01 9.91
CA TRP A 91 20.54 -1.63 9.72
C TRP A 91 20.66 -0.32 8.95
N THR A 92 19.90 -0.13 7.86
CA THR A 92 19.92 1.11 7.08
C THR A 92 19.43 2.30 7.90
N ALA A 93 18.37 2.17 8.69
CA ALA A 93 17.86 3.24 9.55
C ALA A 93 18.97 3.76 10.51
N LYS A 94 19.76 2.84 11.10
CA LYS A 94 20.90 3.20 11.94
C LYS A 94 21.99 3.95 11.19
N GLN A 95 22.25 3.64 9.90
CA GLN A 95 23.26 4.37 9.12
C GLN A 95 22.84 5.83 8.90
N PHE A 96 21.54 6.13 8.92
CA PHE A 96 21.00 7.48 8.78
C PHE A 96 20.71 8.16 10.13
N GLY A 97 20.84 7.45 11.27
CA GLY A 97 20.46 7.98 12.58
C GLY A 97 18.94 8.23 12.70
N LEU A 98 18.12 7.38 12.05
CA LEU A 98 16.67 7.47 12.01
C LEU A 98 15.99 6.28 12.70
N ASP A 99 16.72 5.48 13.43
CA ASP A 99 16.21 4.27 14.09
C ASP A 99 15.28 4.57 15.29
N ASP A 100 15.24 5.79 15.78
CA ASP A 100 14.25 6.30 16.74
C ASP A 100 12.95 6.79 16.10
N LYS A 101 12.96 7.11 14.79
CA LYS A 101 11.80 7.58 14.02
C LYS A 101 11.06 6.44 13.31
N ILE A 102 11.66 5.26 13.20
CA ILE A 102 11.09 4.14 12.44
C ILE A 102 10.98 2.90 13.31
N ARG A 103 9.75 2.45 13.57
CA ARG A 103 9.45 1.17 14.21
C ARG A 103 9.28 0.10 13.15
N PHE A 104 10.09 -0.96 13.19
CA PHE A 104 10.04 -2.08 12.25
C PHE A 104 9.40 -3.30 12.91
N GLU A 105 8.32 -3.83 12.32
CA GLU A 105 7.59 -4.98 12.82
C GLU A 105 7.44 -6.07 11.75
N GLN A 106 7.66 -7.33 12.14
CA GLN A 106 7.31 -8.47 11.30
C GLN A 106 5.81 -8.71 11.41
N MET A 107 5.08 -8.34 10.36
CA MET A 107 3.62 -8.30 10.39
C MET A 107 3.03 -8.49 9.01
N GLN A 108 1.93 -9.21 8.90
CA GLN A 108 1.07 -9.24 7.72
C GLN A 108 0.15 -8.02 7.73
N VAL A 109 -0.22 -7.54 6.53
CA VAL A 109 -1.18 -6.43 6.41
C VAL A 109 -2.51 -6.72 7.11
N TYR A 110 -2.90 -7.98 7.19
CA TYR A 110 -4.17 -8.41 7.81
C TYR A 110 -4.14 -8.29 9.33
N ASP A 111 -2.96 -8.38 9.97
CA ASP A 111 -2.82 -8.25 11.43
C ASP A 111 -3.19 -6.83 11.91
N LEU A 112 -3.12 -5.85 11.03
CA LEU A 112 -3.56 -4.47 11.30
C LEU A 112 -5.04 -4.39 11.71
N ALA A 113 -5.88 -5.36 11.32
CA ALA A 113 -7.28 -5.43 11.76
C ALA A 113 -7.44 -5.53 13.29
N HIS A 114 -6.40 -6.02 13.99
CA HIS A 114 -6.37 -6.24 15.43
C HIS A 114 -5.65 -5.12 16.19
N THR A 115 -5.18 -4.08 15.52
CA THR A 115 -4.57 -2.90 16.14
C THR A 115 -5.56 -1.74 16.19
N GLU A 116 -5.37 -0.78 17.11
CA GLU A 116 -6.16 0.45 17.17
C GLU A 116 -5.45 1.64 16.50
N GLU A 117 -4.22 1.44 16.06
CA GLU A 117 -3.40 2.52 15.50
C GLU A 117 -3.97 2.99 14.16
N GLN A 118 -3.94 4.32 13.95
CA GLN A 118 -4.35 4.98 12.71
C GLN A 118 -3.21 5.88 12.21
N PHE A 119 -3.15 6.08 10.89
CA PHE A 119 -2.04 6.73 10.22
C PHE A 119 -2.52 7.91 9.39
N ASP A 120 -1.77 9.01 9.41
CA ASP A 120 -2.04 10.17 8.57
C ASP A 120 -1.76 9.87 7.09
N LEU A 121 -0.71 9.07 6.82
CA LEU A 121 -0.36 8.56 5.51
C LEU A 121 -0.16 7.05 5.56
N ILE A 122 -0.71 6.34 4.60
CA ILE A 122 -0.39 4.94 4.34
C ILE A 122 0.39 4.86 3.01
N TRP A 123 1.58 4.27 3.06
CA TRP A 123 2.41 3.94 1.91
C TRP A 123 2.20 2.47 1.55
N PHE A 124 1.47 2.20 0.47
CA PHE A 124 1.06 0.85 0.08
C PHE A 124 1.44 0.60 -1.37
N MET A 125 2.72 0.30 -1.60
CA MET A 125 3.31 0.15 -2.92
C MET A 125 3.95 -1.22 -3.09
N GLY A 126 3.73 -1.85 -4.25
CA GLY A 126 4.37 -3.11 -4.60
C GLY A 126 3.86 -4.33 -3.83
N VAL A 127 2.68 -4.26 -3.21
CA VAL A 127 2.16 -5.32 -2.32
C VAL A 127 0.80 -5.85 -2.74
N PHE A 128 -0.14 -5.01 -3.15
CA PHE A 128 -1.53 -5.36 -3.41
C PHE A 128 -1.68 -6.60 -4.31
N TYR A 129 -0.96 -6.63 -5.41
CA TYR A 129 -1.06 -7.72 -6.40
C TYR A 129 -0.45 -9.06 -5.94
N HIS A 130 0.35 -9.05 -4.87
CA HIS A 130 0.86 -10.25 -4.21
C HIS A 130 -0.12 -10.82 -3.17
N LEU A 131 -1.12 -10.06 -2.76
CA LEU A 131 -2.07 -10.50 -1.74
C LEU A 131 -3.11 -11.44 -2.35
N ARG A 132 -3.39 -12.56 -1.67
CA ARG A 132 -4.47 -13.46 -2.09
C ARG A 132 -5.85 -12.86 -1.83
N TYR A 133 -5.97 -12.03 -0.80
CA TYR A 133 -7.20 -11.34 -0.37
C TYR A 133 -7.03 -9.81 -0.41
N PRO A 134 -6.77 -9.23 -1.61
CA PRO A 134 -6.38 -7.82 -1.72
C PRO A 134 -7.48 -6.86 -1.25
N MET A 135 -8.77 -7.16 -1.49
CA MET A 135 -9.86 -6.31 -1.03
C MET A 135 -9.99 -6.30 0.50
N LEU A 136 -9.74 -7.42 1.18
CA LEU A 136 -9.70 -7.43 2.64
C LEU A 136 -8.60 -6.49 3.18
N ALA A 137 -7.44 -6.46 2.54
CA ALA A 137 -6.39 -5.49 2.91
C ALA A 137 -6.87 -4.05 2.70
N MET A 138 -7.52 -3.74 1.57
CA MET A 138 -8.09 -2.41 1.30
C MET A 138 -9.12 -2.00 2.36
N ASP A 139 -10.01 -2.90 2.75
CA ASP A 139 -11.01 -2.66 3.80
C ASP A 139 -10.37 -2.40 5.16
N ILE A 140 -9.33 -3.15 5.53
CA ILE A 140 -8.56 -2.89 6.75
C ILE A 140 -7.91 -1.52 6.69
N LEU A 141 -7.20 -1.21 5.60
CA LEU A 141 -6.46 0.03 5.44
C LEU A 141 -7.38 1.26 5.37
N SER A 142 -8.58 1.12 4.81
CA SER A 142 -9.58 2.20 4.76
C SER A 142 -9.98 2.71 6.13
N GLN A 143 -9.93 1.86 7.15
CA GLN A 143 -10.22 2.19 8.54
C GLN A 143 -8.99 2.74 9.30
N LYS A 144 -7.79 2.51 8.76
CA LYS A 144 -6.53 2.96 9.36
C LYS A 144 -6.06 4.31 8.80
N VAL A 145 -6.45 4.66 7.57
CA VAL A 145 -6.04 5.90 6.93
C VAL A 145 -6.86 7.08 7.44
N LYS A 146 -6.17 8.15 7.87
CA LYS A 146 -6.80 9.40 8.34
C LYS A 146 -6.87 10.46 7.25
N LYS A 147 -5.81 10.63 6.46
CA LYS A 147 -5.71 11.72 5.49
C LYS A 147 -5.50 11.20 4.07
N MET A 148 -4.44 10.43 3.84
CA MET A 148 -4.06 10.05 2.49
C MET A 148 -3.38 8.68 2.39
N MET A 149 -3.39 8.13 1.19
CA MET A 149 -2.72 6.88 0.82
C MET A 149 -1.95 7.08 -0.49
N VAL A 150 -0.71 6.63 -0.53
CA VAL A 150 0.01 6.38 -1.77
C VAL A 150 -0.14 4.89 -2.09
N PHE A 151 -0.78 4.61 -3.20
CA PHE A 151 -1.13 3.26 -3.62
C PHE A 151 -0.48 2.93 -4.96
N GLN A 152 0.22 1.80 -5.04
CA GLN A 152 0.76 1.30 -6.31
C GLN A 152 0.50 -0.20 -6.43
N THR A 153 0.05 -0.61 -7.62
CA THR A 153 -0.18 -2.02 -7.94
C THR A 153 0.09 -2.29 -9.41
N LEU A 154 0.49 -3.51 -9.71
CA LEU A 154 0.45 -4.04 -11.06
C LEU A 154 -0.95 -3.85 -11.65
N SER A 155 -1.06 -3.37 -12.89
CA SER A 155 -2.33 -3.12 -13.55
C SER A 155 -2.39 -3.71 -14.97
N LEU A 156 -3.61 -3.84 -15.49
CA LEU A 156 -3.81 -4.04 -16.93
C LEU A 156 -3.40 -2.78 -17.69
N PRO A 157 -2.75 -2.91 -18.86
CA PRO A 157 -2.34 -1.75 -19.65
C PRO A 157 -3.50 -0.86 -20.06
N GLY A 158 -3.28 0.45 -20.01
CA GLY A 158 -4.21 1.50 -20.41
C GLY A 158 -4.80 2.26 -19.22
N GLN A 159 -5.29 3.48 -19.53
CA GLN A 159 -5.85 4.42 -18.55
C GLN A 159 -7.25 4.88 -18.98
N GLU A 160 -7.99 3.98 -19.63
CA GLU A 160 -9.34 4.29 -20.05
C GLU A 160 -10.27 4.43 -18.87
N GLU A 161 -11.06 5.50 -18.89
CA GLU A 161 -12.11 5.79 -17.92
C GLU A 161 -13.49 5.80 -18.58
N MET A 162 -14.51 5.49 -17.78
CA MET A 162 -15.91 5.66 -18.15
C MET A 162 -16.75 6.08 -16.96
N GLY A 163 -17.88 6.72 -17.22
CA GLY A 163 -18.90 6.93 -16.19
C GLY A 163 -19.51 5.60 -15.77
N ILE A 164 -19.36 5.26 -14.48
CA ILE A 164 -19.92 4.04 -13.93
C ILE A 164 -21.37 4.32 -13.49
N PRO A 165 -22.38 3.64 -14.04
CA PRO A 165 -23.75 3.80 -13.59
C PRO A 165 -23.92 3.33 -12.14
N GLU A 166 -24.85 3.96 -11.41
CA GLU A 166 -25.16 3.58 -10.02
C GLU A 166 -25.79 2.18 -9.95
N ASP A 167 -26.56 1.81 -10.99
CA ASP A 167 -27.16 0.50 -11.13
C ASP A 167 -27.09 0.01 -12.57
N VAL A 168 -26.95 -1.29 -12.74
CA VAL A 168 -26.95 -1.97 -14.03
C VAL A 168 -28.02 -3.05 -14.02
N GLU A 169 -29.08 -2.85 -14.81
CA GLU A 169 -30.12 -3.86 -14.97
C GLU A 169 -29.52 -5.20 -15.47
N PHE A 170 -29.97 -6.31 -14.91
CA PHE A 170 -29.41 -7.63 -15.18
C PHE A 170 -29.30 -7.97 -16.68
N HIS A 171 -30.25 -7.54 -17.50
CA HIS A 171 -30.25 -7.79 -18.95
C HIS A 171 -29.35 -6.80 -19.74
N LYS A 172 -28.76 -5.79 -19.11
CA LYS A 172 -27.81 -4.82 -19.71
C LYS A 172 -26.35 -5.07 -19.28
N ARG A 173 -26.08 -6.22 -18.69
CA ARG A 173 -24.76 -6.54 -18.13
C ARG A 173 -23.63 -6.62 -19.17
N GLU A 174 -23.94 -6.62 -20.48
CA GLU A 174 -22.94 -6.52 -21.56
C GLU A 174 -22.04 -5.29 -21.42
N ILE A 175 -22.49 -4.24 -20.75
CA ILE A 175 -21.66 -3.06 -20.41
C ILE A 175 -20.39 -3.47 -19.67
N MET A 176 -20.39 -4.57 -18.91
CA MET A 176 -19.22 -5.09 -18.19
C MET A 176 -18.11 -5.60 -19.12
N GLN A 177 -18.40 -5.77 -20.42
CA GLN A 177 -17.42 -6.14 -21.43
C GLN A 177 -16.62 -4.92 -21.95
N GLU A 178 -17.11 -3.71 -21.70
CA GLU A 178 -16.41 -2.49 -22.10
C GLU A 178 -14.98 -2.47 -21.55
N LYS A 179 -14.02 -1.97 -22.34
CA LYS A 179 -12.59 -1.95 -21.96
C LYS A 179 -12.37 -1.18 -20.67
N ALA A 180 -13.06 -0.06 -20.50
CA ALA A 180 -12.97 0.80 -19.32
C ALA A 180 -13.85 0.34 -18.15
N TRP A 181 -14.63 -0.75 -18.26
CA TRP A 181 -15.39 -1.25 -17.13
C TRP A 181 -14.45 -1.67 -15.99
N PRO A 182 -14.76 -1.35 -14.70
CA PRO A 182 -13.94 -1.79 -13.56
C PRO A 182 -13.80 -3.31 -13.54
N LYS A 183 -12.57 -3.80 -13.66
CA LYS A 183 -12.28 -5.24 -13.66
C LYS A 183 -10.90 -5.52 -13.09
N MET A 184 -10.71 -6.76 -12.64
CA MET A 184 -9.44 -7.23 -12.10
C MET A 184 -9.15 -8.62 -12.70
N ALA A 185 -8.03 -8.72 -13.45
CA ALA A 185 -7.61 -9.98 -14.02
C ALA A 185 -6.95 -10.87 -12.94
N PHE A 186 -7.28 -12.16 -12.98
CA PHE A 186 -6.61 -13.19 -12.18
C PHE A 186 -5.45 -13.78 -12.97
N ILE A 187 -4.29 -13.89 -12.34
CA ILE A 187 -3.08 -14.46 -12.90
C ILE A 187 -2.93 -15.87 -12.33
N GLU A 188 -3.24 -16.87 -13.16
CA GLU A 188 -3.30 -18.27 -12.72
C GLU A 188 -1.92 -18.85 -12.36
N HIS A 189 -0.86 -18.45 -13.07
CA HIS A 189 0.45 -19.04 -12.90
C HIS A 189 1.50 -18.03 -12.46
N LYS A 190 2.14 -17.37 -13.42
CA LYS A 190 3.23 -16.41 -13.19
C LYS A 190 3.09 -15.20 -14.10
N LEU A 191 3.48 -14.05 -13.59
CA LEU A 191 3.75 -12.87 -14.40
C LEU A 191 5.14 -12.35 -14.07
N ALA A 192 5.93 -12.03 -15.09
CA ALA A 192 7.31 -11.57 -14.95
C ALA A 192 8.19 -12.55 -14.13
N GLY A 193 7.92 -13.86 -14.22
CA GLY A 193 8.65 -14.90 -13.50
C GLY A 193 8.22 -15.12 -12.04
N ASP A 194 7.38 -14.25 -11.49
CA ASP A 194 6.92 -14.31 -10.11
C ASP A 194 5.58 -15.05 -10.00
N PRO A 195 5.51 -16.16 -9.23
CA PRO A 195 4.28 -16.93 -9.00
C PRO A 195 3.34 -16.28 -7.98
N THR A 196 3.75 -15.21 -7.31
CA THR A 196 2.95 -14.51 -6.31
C THR A 196 2.21 -13.29 -6.86
N ASN A 197 2.33 -13.01 -8.14
CA ASN A 197 1.53 -12.01 -8.84
C ASN A 197 0.15 -12.58 -9.15
N TRP A 198 -0.85 -12.29 -8.29
CA TRP A 198 -2.19 -12.86 -8.37
C TRP A 198 -3.18 -12.01 -9.17
N TRP A 199 -3.05 -10.67 -9.11
CA TRP A 199 -4.09 -9.77 -9.55
C TRP A 199 -3.55 -8.59 -10.36
N ALA A 200 -4.28 -8.22 -11.41
CA ALA A 200 -4.03 -7.00 -12.18
C ALA A 200 -5.37 -6.30 -12.45
N PRO A 201 -5.77 -5.31 -11.65
CA PRO A 201 -6.93 -4.46 -11.97
C PRO A 201 -6.63 -3.57 -13.17
N ASN A 202 -7.66 -3.14 -13.91
CA ASN A 202 -7.50 -2.03 -14.83
C ASN A 202 -7.56 -0.68 -14.09
N HIS A 203 -7.17 0.40 -14.76
CA HIS A 203 -7.17 1.74 -14.19
C HIS A 203 -8.50 2.11 -13.53
N GLN A 204 -9.61 1.96 -14.26
CA GLN A 204 -10.96 2.24 -13.72
C GLN A 204 -11.31 1.36 -12.52
N GLY A 205 -10.84 0.12 -12.49
CA GLY A 205 -10.98 -0.79 -11.35
C GLY A 205 -10.27 -0.25 -10.11
N ILE A 206 -9.06 0.28 -10.27
CA ILE A 206 -8.31 0.90 -9.17
C ILE A 206 -9.04 2.12 -8.63
N LEU A 207 -9.49 3.03 -9.53
CA LEU A 207 -10.27 4.20 -9.13
C LEU A 207 -11.54 3.80 -8.36
N SER A 208 -12.23 2.75 -8.82
CA SER A 208 -13.47 2.26 -8.19
C SER A 208 -13.21 1.61 -6.84
N MET A 209 -12.16 0.79 -6.70
CA MET A 209 -11.76 0.20 -5.42
C MET A 209 -11.41 1.27 -4.39
N LEU A 210 -10.60 2.26 -4.76
CA LEU A 210 -10.24 3.35 -3.86
C LEU A 210 -11.47 4.16 -3.42
N ARG A 211 -12.40 4.47 -4.35
CA ARG A 211 -13.67 5.14 -3.99
C ARG A 211 -14.51 4.31 -3.04
N SER A 212 -14.62 3.00 -3.23
CA SER A 212 -15.36 2.12 -2.32
C SER A 212 -14.76 2.05 -0.92
N CYS A 213 -13.50 2.46 -0.76
CA CYS A 213 -12.81 2.60 0.52
C CYS A 213 -12.88 4.04 1.10
N GLY A 214 -13.67 4.93 0.49
CA GLY A 214 -13.77 6.33 0.91
C GLY A 214 -12.53 7.17 0.56
N LEU A 215 -11.79 6.77 -0.48
CA LEU A 215 -10.57 7.43 -0.94
C LEU A 215 -10.77 7.99 -2.36
N LYS A 216 -10.49 9.27 -2.55
CA LYS A 216 -10.52 9.96 -3.84
C LYS A 216 -9.12 10.15 -4.37
N VAL A 217 -8.84 9.64 -5.56
CA VAL A 217 -7.56 9.88 -6.25
C VAL A 217 -7.46 11.35 -6.62
N THR A 218 -6.33 11.97 -6.30
CA THR A 218 -6.05 13.38 -6.55
C THR A 218 -4.89 13.58 -7.52
N SER A 219 -3.97 12.62 -7.63
CA SER A 219 -2.89 12.64 -8.62
C SER A 219 -2.41 11.23 -8.96
N MET A 220 -1.75 11.14 -10.10
CA MET A 220 -1.06 9.95 -10.60
C MET A 220 0.35 10.37 -11.03
N PRO A 221 1.33 10.31 -10.14
CA PRO A 221 2.70 10.77 -10.44
C PRO A 221 3.42 9.91 -11.49
N GLU A 222 3.02 8.67 -11.65
CA GLU A 222 3.45 7.75 -12.71
C GLU A 222 2.36 6.69 -12.97
N ASP A 223 2.53 5.92 -14.04
CA ASP A 223 1.65 4.79 -14.32
C ASP A 223 1.60 3.84 -13.12
N GLU A 224 0.41 3.30 -12.84
CA GLU A 224 0.15 2.36 -11.74
C GLU A 224 0.29 2.94 -10.33
N THR A 225 0.62 4.24 -10.16
CA THR A 225 0.80 4.89 -8.86
C THR A 225 -0.24 5.99 -8.65
N TYR A 226 -0.95 5.90 -7.55
CA TYR A 226 -2.10 6.75 -7.22
C TYR A 226 -1.90 7.41 -5.86
N VAL A 227 -2.09 8.72 -5.79
CA VAL A 227 -2.19 9.45 -4.53
C VAL A 227 -3.66 9.72 -4.27
N ALA A 228 -4.19 9.20 -3.19
CA ALA A 228 -5.60 9.29 -2.84
C ALA A 228 -5.79 9.90 -1.45
N HIS A 229 -6.80 10.74 -1.31
CA HIS A 229 -7.13 11.39 -0.04
C HIS A 229 -8.46 10.87 0.50
N LYS A 230 -8.58 10.83 1.83
CA LYS A 230 -9.86 10.55 2.48
C LYS A 230 -10.87 11.62 2.08
N ASP A 231 -12.02 11.20 1.56
CA ASP A 231 -13.08 12.09 1.11
C ASP A 231 -14.38 11.78 1.89
N PRO A 232 -14.80 12.69 2.79
CA PRO A 232 -16.04 12.49 3.56
C PRO A 232 -17.31 12.41 2.69
N GLY A 233 -17.24 12.88 1.44
CA GLY A 233 -18.33 12.75 0.47
C GLY A 233 -18.49 11.37 -0.14
N LEU A 234 -17.50 10.48 0.06
CA LEU A 234 -17.55 9.11 -0.42
C LEU A 234 -17.96 8.16 0.71
N GLN A 235 -19.01 7.41 0.48
CA GLN A 235 -19.43 6.35 1.40
C GLN A 235 -18.50 5.14 1.25
N SER A 236 -17.92 4.69 2.37
CA SER A 236 -17.19 3.42 2.40
C SER A 236 -18.16 2.23 2.30
N SER A 237 -17.76 1.17 1.61
CA SER A 237 -18.49 -0.10 1.61
C SER A 237 -18.71 -0.65 3.01
N LEU A 238 -17.79 -0.37 3.94
CA LEU A 238 -17.88 -0.78 5.34
C LEU A 238 -18.87 0.04 6.18
N ASP A 239 -19.41 1.14 5.65
CA ASP A 239 -20.51 1.89 6.28
C ASP A 239 -21.90 1.28 5.98
N THR A 240 -21.92 0.16 5.27
CA THR A 240 -23.10 -0.55 4.81
C THR A 240 -23.22 -1.95 5.44
N TRP A 241 -24.09 -2.79 4.88
CA TRP A 241 -24.25 -4.19 5.29
C TRP A 241 -22.97 -5.04 5.17
N ASN A 242 -21.98 -4.63 4.36
CA ASN A 242 -20.69 -5.33 4.21
C ASN A 242 -19.86 -5.36 5.49
N TYR A 243 -20.18 -4.50 6.47
CA TYR A 243 -19.42 -4.45 7.73
C TYR A 243 -19.45 -5.78 8.49
N SER A 244 -20.56 -6.49 8.47
CA SER A 244 -20.69 -7.81 9.11
C SER A 244 -19.79 -8.86 8.44
N GLU A 245 -19.69 -8.84 7.11
CA GLU A 245 -18.78 -9.71 6.36
C GLU A 245 -17.31 -9.41 6.70
N TYR A 246 -16.95 -8.14 6.72
CA TYR A 246 -15.63 -7.69 7.14
C TYR A 246 -15.26 -8.19 8.55
N LEU A 247 -16.14 -7.99 9.53
CA LEU A 247 -15.89 -8.44 10.91
C LEU A 247 -15.65 -9.96 10.97
N SER A 248 -16.46 -10.73 10.25
CA SER A 248 -16.29 -12.18 10.14
C SER A 248 -14.95 -12.55 9.50
N ALA A 249 -14.57 -11.85 8.43
CA ALA A 249 -13.31 -12.12 7.70
C ALA A 249 -12.07 -11.84 8.55
N VAL A 250 -12.13 -10.86 9.47
CA VAL A 250 -11.03 -10.54 10.40
C VAL A 250 -11.14 -11.25 11.75
N GLY A 251 -12.03 -12.24 11.89
CA GLY A 251 -12.18 -13.06 13.10
C GLY A 251 -12.81 -12.34 14.30
N LYS A 252 -13.54 -11.25 14.07
CA LYS A 252 -14.33 -10.55 15.11
C LYS A 252 -15.74 -11.10 15.22
N ASP A 253 -16.37 -10.96 16.38
CA ASP A 253 -17.77 -11.35 16.57
C ASP A 253 -18.70 -10.31 15.88
N TRP A 254 -19.07 -10.63 14.63
CA TRP A 254 -19.91 -9.76 13.82
C TRP A 254 -21.32 -9.58 14.38
N LYS A 255 -21.88 -10.57 15.09
CA LYS A 255 -23.22 -10.51 15.68
C LYS A 255 -23.27 -9.48 16.80
N GLU A 256 -22.32 -9.55 17.72
CA GLU A 256 -22.24 -8.60 18.85
C GLU A 256 -21.99 -7.16 18.35
N GLU A 257 -21.11 -6.97 17.37
CA GLU A 257 -20.72 -5.64 16.88
C GLU A 257 -21.81 -4.98 16.03
N VAL A 258 -22.55 -5.75 15.20
CA VAL A 258 -23.70 -5.24 14.43
C VAL A 258 -24.82 -4.80 15.36
N ASP A 259 -25.13 -5.58 16.40
CA ASP A 259 -26.14 -5.22 17.41
C ASP A 259 -25.79 -3.93 18.16
N LYS A 260 -24.50 -3.65 18.40
CA LYS A 260 -24.05 -2.39 19.01
C LYS A 260 -24.26 -1.19 18.07
N LYS A 261 -24.05 -1.36 16.77
CA LYS A 261 -24.20 -0.29 15.77
C LYS A 261 -25.68 0.04 15.56
N THR A 262 -26.55 -0.95 15.43
CA THR A 262 -28.01 -0.77 15.23
C THR A 262 -28.75 -0.19 16.45
N ARG A 263 -28.16 -0.25 17.65
CA ARG A 263 -28.73 0.36 18.88
C ARG A 263 -28.33 1.83 19.07
N LYS A 264 -27.45 2.38 18.23
CA LYS A 264 -27.00 3.78 18.30
C LYS A 264 -27.71 4.69 17.30
N ASP A 265 -28.40 4.12 16.33
CA ASP A 265 -29.29 4.80 15.36
C ASP A 265 -30.75 4.72 15.85
#